data_684828759af7fff22f675371df1da938
#
_entry.id   684828759af7fff22f675371df1da938
#
_cell.length_a   1.000
_cell.length_b   1.000
_cell.length_c   1.000
_cell.angle_alpha   90.00
_cell.angle_beta   90.00
_cell.angle_gamma   90.00
#
_symmetry.space_group_name_H-M   'P 1'
#
loop_
_entity.id
_entity.type
_entity.pdbx_description
1 polymer ?
#
loop_
_entity_poly.entity_id
_entity_poly.type
_entity_poly.pdbx_seq_one_letter_code
_entity_poly.pdbx_strand_id
1 'polypeptide(L)'
;MTDKQRPFGVSMTEREFDECLHADEAAFRSPIPTQMVSNGEYNPLPQTPKQKQVEFLIKEMADKEAKRHNMSRRQFLATSSGMATAFLAMNQVYGKMFEVDEAEAKNLDAAGDRKAKYKGQFIFDDQTHFIRDDFKEEGLLGLTKWAEGAKVNPNIGNIPTTLSRYKMDNYLKEIFMDSDTTVALLSGAPFDDPNWWLLSNDAIQNACRSVNKMAGSVRMLGHSIITPKYPNWMDEVDRAITELKPVSWKSYTIGDPFGPSKYAWRLDDEKLMYPFYEKAIKAGINTICIHKGLMPRDYEKAFAGTWENATVNDVGKAAKDWPQMNFVIYHAALRPWLADKPDMEMAQFEKDGYIQWSTDLARIPEKFGVNNVYAELGSVFASTAVTDPRFCSAFVGQLVNLMGPDRVVWGTDSVWYGSPQWQIEAMRRLEIPDDIMKKQGWKIKLGDGRGTVKNKIFGLNSAKLYKLDAQKIAADVKSFDHDMIAKMKAEYLAMGGERSNAAYGYIAKDGREFEQG
;
A
#
# COMPACT_ATOMS: atom_id res chain seq x y z
N MET A 1 2.40 38.28 -30.17
CA MET A 1 1.25 38.78 -29.42
C MET A 1 1.76 39.83 -28.48
N THR A 2 1.25 41.03 -28.58
CA THR A 2 1.75 42.25 -27.96
C THR A 2 1.63 42.18 -26.41
N ASP A 3 2.75 42.43 -25.77
CA ASP A 3 2.92 42.60 -24.33
C ASP A 3 1.99 43.74 -23.82
N LYS A 4 0.78 43.39 -23.40
CA LYS A 4 -0.05 44.31 -22.64
C LYS A 4 0.47 44.28 -21.21
N GLN A 5 1.20 45.34 -20.84
CA GLN A 5 1.57 45.62 -19.47
C GLN A 5 0.32 45.47 -18.58
N ARG A 6 0.33 44.48 -17.69
CA ARG A 6 -0.73 44.31 -16.69
C ARG A 6 -0.66 45.43 -15.64
N PRO A 7 -1.78 45.92 -15.17
CA PRO A 7 -1.79 46.87 -14.03
C PRO A 7 -1.08 46.26 -12.83
N PHE A 8 -0.35 47.08 -12.10
CA PHE A 8 0.30 46.73 -10.86
C PHE A 8 -0.72 46.07 -9.90
N GLY A 9 -0.46 44.83 -9.44
CA GLY A 9 -1.32 44.16 -8.46
C GLY A 9 -2.24 43.06 -9.06
N VAL A 10 -2.17 42.75 -10.35
CA VAL A 10 -2.90 41.61 -10.91
C VAL A 10 -2.09 40.33 -10.66
N SER A 11 -2.59 39.48 -9.79
CA SER A 11 -2.02 38.15 -9.57
C SER A 11 -2.07 37.29 -10.85
N MET A 12 -1.10 36.44 -11.02
CA MET A 12 -1.12 35.42 -12.09
C MET A 12 -2.33 34.49 -11.88
N THR A 13 -2.93 34.09 -12.98
CA THR A 13 -3.91 33.01 -12.92
C THR A 13 -3.20 31.70 -12.56
N GLU A 14 -3.91 30.75 -11.99
CA GLU A 14 -3.37 29.42 -11.65
C GLU A 14 -2.71 28.75 -12.87
N ARG A 15 -3.27 28.93 -14.05
CA ARG A 15 -2.69 28.45 -15.33
C ARG A 15 -1.37 29.12 -15.67
N GLU A 16 -1.28 30.45 -15.51
CA GLU A 16 -0.03 31.19 -15.77
C GLU A 16 1.03 30.86 -14.72
N PHE A 17 0.62 30.62 -13.48
CA PHE A 17 1.49 30.15 -12.42
C PHE A 17 2.04 28.76 -12.74
N ASP A 18 1.18 27.81 -13.20
CA ASP A 18 1.59 26.48 -13.64
C ASP A 18 2.51 26.54 -14.87
N GLU A 19 2.24 27.45 -15.82
CA GLU A 19 3.11 27.67 -17.00
C GLU A 19 4.49 28.23 -16.60
N CYS A 20 4.55 29.13 -15.62
CA CYS A 20 5.82 29.64 -15.08
C CYS A 20 6.59 28.56 -14.33
N LEU A 21 5.89 27.80 -13.51
CA LEU A 21 6.49 26.66 -12.80
C LEU A 21 7.02 25.59 -13.75
N HIS A 22 6.46 25.46 -14.94
CA HIS A 22 6.96 24.61 -16.01
C HIS A 22 8.32 25.04 -16.55
N ALA A 23 8.52 26.35 -16.70
CA ALA A 23 9.79 26.90 -17.15
C ALA A 23 10.92 26.64 -16.13
N ASP A 24 10.56 26.51 -14.83
CA ASP A 24 11.47 26.33 -13.72
C ASP A 24 11.54 24.87 -13.18
N GLU A 25 11.16 23.87 -13.99
CA GLU A 25 11.09 22.45 -13.55
C GLU A 25 10.22 22.21 -12.31
N ALA A 26 9.13 22.94 -12.17
CA ALA A 26 8.25 22.86 -11.00
C ALA A 26 7.53 21.52 -10.82
N ALA A 27 7.05 21.33 -9.60
CA ALA A 27 6.34 20.16 -9.09
C ALA A 27 5.31 19.59 -10.07
N PHE A 28 5.59 18.40 -10.59
CA PHE A 28 4.66 17.65 -11.40
C PHE A 28 3.73 16.84 -10.50
N ARG A 29 2.53 17.33 -10.28
CA ARG A 29 1.49 16.65 -9.49
C ARG A 29 0.81 15.56 -10.31
N SER A 30 1.50 14.45 -10.48
CA SER A 30 0.94 13.26 -11.12
C SER A 30 -0.10 12.59 -10.22
N PRO A 31 -1.23 12.09 -10.78
CA PRO A 31 -2.20 11.32 -9.99
C PRO A 31 -1.69 9.93 -9.59
N ILE A 32 -0.60 9.47 -10.18
CA ILE A 32 0.11 8.22 -9.84
C ILE A 32 1.60 8.50 -9.70
N PRO A 33 2.35 7.71 -8.92
CA PRO A 33 3.80 7.80 -8.91
C PRO A 33 4.40 7.51 -10.30
N THR A 34 5.41 8.28 -10.69
CA THR A 34 6.16 8.07 -11.94
C THR A 34 7.58 7.59 -11.70
N GLN A 35 7.88 7.24 -10.47
CA GLN A 35 9.15 6.64 -10.04
C GLN A 35 8.87 5.63 -8.94
N MET A 36 9.88 4.79 -8.63
CA MET A 36 9.76 3.89 -7.50
C MET A 36 9.70 4.67 -6.20
N VAL A 37 8.84 4.21 -5.32
CA VAL A 37 8.68 4.70 -3.95
C VAL A 37 9.10 3.61 -2.96
N SER A 38 9.49 3.99 -1.76
CA SER A 38 9.92 3.07 -0.72
C SER A 38 9.19 3.34 0.58
N ASN A 39 8.91 2.29 1.33
CA ASN A 39 8.41 2.38 2.72
C ASN A 39 9.55 2.46 3.76
N GLY A 40 10.80 2.48 3.32
CA GLY A 40 11.98 2.50 4.18
C GLY A 40 12.65 1.15 4.41
N GLU A 41 12.05 0.05 3.94
CA GLU A 41 12.62 -1.29 4.08
C GLU A 41 13.55 -1.66 2.91
N TYR A 42 13.52 -0.91 1.82
CA TYR A 42 14.37 -1.11 0.66
C TYR A 42 14.79 0.21 -0.01
N ASN A 43 15.90 0.15 -0.73
CA ASN A 43 16.42 1.32 -1.42
C ASN A 43 15.63 1.62 -2.68
N PRO A 44 15.15 2.87 -2.86
CA PRO A 44 14.51 3.27 -4.10
C PRO A 44 15.53 3.34 -5.24
N LEU A 45 15.09 2.99 -6.43
CA LEU A 45 15.88 3.09 -7.64
C LEU A 45 15.65 4.42 -8.37
N PRO A 46 16.63 4.91 -9.14
CA PRO A 46 16.42 6.04 -10.05
C PRO A 46 15.29 5.75 -11.03
N GLN A 47 14.62 6.82 -11.46
CA GLN A 47 13.57 6.73 -12.47
C GLN A 47 14.11 6.09 -13.76
N THR A 48 13.48 4.99 -14.18
CA THR A 48 13.84 4.28 -15.41
C THR A 48 13.48 5.08 -16.66
N PRO A 49 14.07 4.78 -17.83
CA PRO A 49 13.67 5.40 -19.09
C PRO A 49 12.17 5.26 -19.39
N LYS A 50 11.57 4.10 -19.10
CA LYS A 50 10.12 3.87 -19.27
C LYS A 50 9.29 4.78 -18.35
N GLN A 51 9.70 4.91 -17.10
CA GLN A 51 9.02 5.79 -16.14
C GLN A 51 9.12 7.26 -16.55
N LYS A 52 10.28 7.71 -17.07
CA LYS A 52 10.43 9.05 -17.65
C LYS A 52 9.53 9.26 -18.84
N GLN A 53 9.37 8.24 -19.69
CA GLN A 53 8.47 8.29 -20.85
C GLN A 53 6.99 8.37 -20.40
N VAL A 54 6.59 7.59 -19.39
CA VAL A 54 5.24 7.68 -18.80
C VAL A 54 4.98 9.10 -18.30
N GLU A 55 5.92 9.66 -17.53
CA GLU A 55 5.79 11.02 -17.02
C GLU A 55 5.64 12.07 -18.12
N PHE A 56 6.48 11.97 -19.15
CA PHE A 56 6.39 12.85 -20.33
C PHE A 56 5.01 12.74 -20.98
N LEU A 57 4.52 11.54 -21.23
CA LEU A 57 3.21 11.33 -21.85
C LEU A 57 2.05 11.83 -20.98
N ILE A 58 2.12 11.66 -19.65
CA ILE A 58 1.11 12.23 -18.76
C ILE A 58 1.07 13.75 -18.90
N LYS A 59 2.23 14.41 -18.92
CA LYS A 59 2.33 15.87 -19.08
C LYS A 59 1.72 16.33 -20.42
N GLU A 60 2.11 15.71 -21.53
CA GLU A 60 1.60 16.06 -22.87
C GLU A 60 0.09 15.84 -22.99
N MET A 61 -0.38 14.66 -22.60
CA MET A 61 -1.80 14.32 -22.69
C MET A 61 -2.64 15.22 -21.78
N ALA A 62 -2.18 15.49 -20.57
CA ALA A 62 -2.87 16.36 -19.64
C ALA A 62 -2.91 17.82 -20.11
N ASP A 63 -1.83 18.35 -20.69
CA ASP A 63 -1.82 19.69 -21.27
C ASP A 63 -2.84 19.85 -22.39
N LYS A 64 -2.95 18.84 -23.25
CA LYS A 64 -3.91 18.83 -24.35
C LYS A 64 -5.36 18.81 -23.84
N GLU A 65 -5.68 17.93 -22.93
CA GLU A 65 -7.05 17.79 -22.43
C GLU A 65 -7.42 18.92 -21.45
N ALA A 66 -6.50 19.43 -20.66
CA ALA A 66 -6.70 20.60 -19.83
C ALA A 66 -7.12 21.83 -20.66
N LYS A 67 -6.41 22.10 -21.76
CA LYS A 67 -6.76 23.17 -22.71
C LYS A 67 -8.16 22.99 -23.30
N ARG A 68 -8.53 21.75 -23.62
CA ARG A 68 -9.86 21.41 -24.15
C ARG A 68 -10.98 21.71 -23.15
N HIS A 69 -10.72 21.49 -21.85
CA HIS A 69 -11.67 21.72 -20.77
C HIS A 69 -11.54 23.10 -20.11
N ASN A 70 -10.70 23.99 -20.65
CA ASN A 70 -10.42 25.30 -20.08
C ASN A 70 -9.95 25.25 -18.61
N MET A 71 -9.09 24.28 -18.33
CA MET A 71 -8.46 24.06 -17.02
C MET A 71 -6.96 24.25 -17.09
N SER A 72 -6.30 24.51 -15.97
CA SER A 72 -4.86 24.29 -15.84
C SER A 72 -4.55 22.79 -15.87
N ARG A 73 -3.33 22.41 -16.22
CA ARG A 73 -2.89 21.01 -16.17
C ARG A 73 -3.04 20.43 -14.76
N ARG A 74 -2.70 21.20 -13.72
CA ARG A 74 -2.84 20.82 -12.31
C ARG A 74 -4.30 20.49 -11.97
N GLN A 75 -5.24 21.38 -12.34
CA GLN A 75 -6.66 21.13 -12.13
C GLN A 75 -7.14 19.87 -12.85
N PHE A 76 -6.71 19.69 -14.11
CA PHE A 76 -7.08 18.50 -14.87
C PHE A 76 -6.54 17.20 -14.23
N LEU A 77 -5.27 17.19 -13.86
CA LEU A 77 -4.66 16.01 -13.21
C LEU A 77 -5.29 15.65 -11.86
N ALA A 78 -5.91 16.61 -11.19
CA ALA A 78 -6.69 16.35 -9.96
C ALA A 78 -8.06 15.69 -10.24
N THR A 79 -8.50 15.60 -11.50
CA THR A 79 -9.78 14.97 -11.87
C THR A 79 -9.66 13.47 -12.07
N SER A 80 -10.81 12.78 -12.15
CA SER A 80 -10.86 11.36 -12.54
C SER A 80 -10.36 11.15 -13.99
N SER A 81 -10.52 12.14 -14.89
CA SER A 81 -9.94 12.11 -16.25
C SER A 81 -8.42 12.20 -16.23
N GLY A 82 -7.85 12.98 -15.31
CA GLY A 82 -6.40 13.00 -15.11
C GLY A 82 -5.86 11.65 -14.64
N MET A 83 -6.57 10.95 -13.75
CA MET A 83 -6.24 9.59 -13.35
C MET A 83 -6.31 8.62 -14.54
N ALA A 84 -7.35 8.67 -15.36
CA ALA A 84 -7.47 7.86 -16.58
C ALA A 84 -6.33 8.15 -17.57
N THR A 85 -5.98 9.42 -17.75
CA THR A 85 -4.85 9.86 -18.59
C THR A 85 -3.53 9.22 -18.14
N ALA A 86 -3.28 9.16 -16.83
CA ALA A 86 -2.07 8.53 -16.31
C ALA A 86 -2.01 7.03 -16.63
N PHE A 87 -3.10 6.30 -16.49
CA PHE A 87 -3.13 4.88 -16.86
C PHE A 87 -3.08 4.63 -18.37
N LEU A 88 -3.62 5.54 -19.20
CA LEU A 88 -3.41 5.48 -20.65
C LEU A 88 -1.93 5.66 -21.01
N ALA A 89 -1.25 6.62 -20.39
CA ALA A 89 0.18 6.83 -20.59
C ALA A 89 0.99 5.58 -20.18
N MET A 90 0.63 4.95 -19.08
CA MET A 90 1.24 3.67 -18.68
C MET A 90 1.01 2.57 -19.72
N ASN A 91 -0.22 2.43 -20.21
CA ASN A 91 -0.54 1.44 -21.25
C ASN A 91 0.22 1.66 -22.56
N GLN A 92 0.50 2.93 -22.93
CA GLN A 92 1.30 3.24 -24.11
C GLN A 92 2.76 2.79 -23.99
N VAL A 93 3.32 2.82 -22.77
CA VAL A 93 4.73 2.50 -22.54
C VAL A 93 4.94 1.01 -22.21
N TYR A 94 4.03 0.43 -21.41
CA TYR A 94 4.20 -0.93 -20.90
C TYR A 94 3.32 -1.97 -21.61
N GLY A 95 2.44 -1.54 -22.52
CA GLY A 95 1.38 -2.39 -23.07
C GLY A 95 0.10 -2.34 -22.24
N LYS A 96 -0.96 -2.96 -22.73
CA LYS A 96 -2.28 -2.93 -22.08
C LYS A 96 -2.30 -3.78 -20.80
N MET A 97 -1.98 -3.14 -19.68
CA MET A 97 -2.02 -3.73 -18.34
C MET A 97 -3.22 -3.24 -17.52
N PHE A 98 -3.78 -2.09 -17.88
CA PHE A 98 -4.88 -1.47 -17.15
C PHE A 98 -6.11 -1.29 -18.06
N GLU A 99 -7.28 -1.63 -17.55
CA GLU A 99 -8.56 -1.32 -18.20
C GLU A 99 -8.81 0.19 -18.09
N VAL A 100 -8.69 0.90 -19.19
CA VAL A 100 -8.98 2.33 -19.29
C VAL A 100 -9.50 2.64 -20.68
N ASP A 101 -10.62 3.38 -20.74
CA ASP A 101 -11.20 3.87 -21.98
C ASP A 101 -10.63 5.26 -22.30
N GLU A 102 -10.32 5.52 -23.57
CA GLU A 102 -9.91 6.85 -24.01
C GLU A 102 -10.97 7.92 -23.71
N ALA A 103 -12.25 7.53 -23.71
CA ALA A 103 -13.32 8.45 -23.36
C ALA A 103 -13.20 8.95 -21.92
N GLU A 104 -12.75 8.13 -20.98
CA GLU A 104 -12.53 8.56 -19.59
C GLU A 104 -11.47 9.68 -19.49
N ALA A 105 -10.41 9.60 -20.28
CA ALA A 105 -9.36 10.61 -20.27
C ALA A 105 -9.79 11.92 -20.99
N LYS A 106 -10.70 11.83 -21.96
CA LYS A 106 -11.10 12.95 -22.82
C LYS A 106 -12.41 13.62 -22.39
N ASN A 107 -13.21 12.99 -21.55
CA ASN A 107 -14.55 13.44 -21.14
C ASN A 107 -14.72 13.33 -19.63
N LEU A 108 -14.91 14.46 -18.96
CA LEU A 108 -15.09 14.55 -17.51
C LEU A 108 -16.35 13.80 -17.04
N ASP A 109 -17.42 13.75 -17.84
CA ASP A 109 -18.64 13.03 -17.49
C ASP A 109 -18.42 11.52 -17.52
N ALA A 110 -17.75 11.00 -18.56
CA ALA A 110 -17.42 9.57 -18.64
C ALA A 110 -16.52 9.12 -17.47
N ALA A 111 -15.56 9.95 -17.07
CA ALA A 111 -14.75 9.71 -15.88
C ALA A 111 -15.57 9.81 -14.59
N GLY A 112 -16.53 10.72 -14.55
CA GLY A 112 -17.51 10.86 -13.45
C GLY A 112 -18.38 9.61 -13.30
N ASP A 113 -18.90 9.08 -14.41
CA ASP A 113 -19.70 7.85 -14.44
C ASP A 113 -18.90 6.65 -13.93
N ARG A 114 -17.66 6.52 -14.34
CA ARG A 114 -16.78 5.48 -13.80
C ARG A 114 -16.60 5.65 -12.28
N LYS A 115 -16.32 6.86 -11.80
CA LYS A 115 -16.20 7.13 -10.36
C LYS A 115 -17.48 6.76 -9.63
N ALA A 116 -18.66 7.09 -10.20
CA ALA A 116 -19.97 6.75 -9.62
C ALA A 116 -20.16 5.24 -9.55
N LYS A 117 -19.72 4.47 -10.55
CA LYS A 117 -19.75 3.00 -10.56
C LYS A 117 -19.08 2.40 -9.32
N TYR A 118 -18.00 3.00 -8.83
CA TYR A 118 -17.24 2.49 -7.68
C TYR A 118 -17.68 3.07 -6.33
N LYS A 119 -18.61 4.01 -6.31
CA LYS A 119 -19.12 4.59 -5.07
C LYS A 119 -19.69 3.51 -4.14
N GLY A 120 -19.15 3.48 -2.91
CA GLY A 120 -19.57 2.52 -1.88
C GLY A 120 -19.11 1.08 -2.12
N GLN A 121 -18.07 0.85 -2.92
CA GLN A 121 -17.33 -0.40 -2.90
C GLN A 121 -16.72 -0.58 -1.51
N PHE A 122 -16.92 -1.75 -0.90
CA PHE A 122 -16.30 -2.04 0.39
C PHE A 122 -14.82 -2.34 0.20
N ILE A 123 -13.98 -1.50 0.78
CA ILE A 123 -12.52 -1.63 0.73
C ILE A 123 -12.00 -1.70 2.16
N PHE A 124 -11.36 -2.79 2.48
CA PHE A 124 -10.67 -3.02 3.74
C PHE A 124 -9.18 -3.04 3.47
N ASP A 125 -8.46 -2.11 4.05
CA ASP A 125 -7.00 -2.02 3.95
C ASP A 125 -6.37 -2.76 5.13
N ASP A 126 -5.79 -3.93 4.87
CA ASP A 126 -5.25 -4.86 5.87
C ASP A 126 -3.91 -4.40 6.48
N GLN A 127 -3.30 -3.36 5.90
CA GLN A 127 -2.03 -2.87 6.40
C GLN A 127 -1.91 -1.36 6.22
N THR A 128 -2.05 -0.64 7.34
CA THR A 128 -1.85 0.81 7.40
C THR A 128 -1.01 1.18 8.61
N HIS A 129 -0.34 2.31 8.53
CA HIS A 129 0.60 2.77 9.55
C HIS A 129 0.51 4.27 9.78
N PHE A 130 0.77 4.69 11.00
CA PHE A 130 1.24 6.02 11.35
C PHE A 130 2.23 5.90 12.52
N ILE A 131 2.88 6.98 12.89
CA ILE A 131 3.87 7.00 13.97
C ILE A 131 3.41 7.87 15.13
N ARG A 132 3.79 7.51 16.36
CA ARG A 132 3.50 8.28 17.56
C ARG A 132 4.12 9.68 17.50
N ASP A 133 3.55 10.65 18.23
CA ASP A 133 3.94 12.06 18.18
C ASP A 133 5.36 12.30 18.69
N ASP A 134 5.79 11.56 19.71
CA ASP A 134 7.11 11.64 20.32
C ASP A 134 8.19 10.80 19.64
N PHE A 135 7.88 10.19 18.47
CA PHE A 135 8.85 9.41 17.72
C PHE A 135 10.04 10.27 17.28
N LYS A 136 11.26 9.83 17.62
CA LYS A 136 12.50 10.56 17.30
C LYS A 136 12.97 10.20 15.89
N GLU A 137 13.23 11.23 15.14
CA GLU A 137 13.32 11.26 13.68
C GLU A 137 14.43 10.44 13.06
N GLU A 138 15.58 10.35 13.72
CA GLU A 138 16.84 10.04 13.05
C GLU A 138 16.88 8.68 12.37
N GLY A 139 16.22 7.69 12.93
CA GLY A 139 16.26 6.35 12.39
C GLY A 139 15.35 6.13 11.20
N LEU A 140 14.09 6.56 11.31
CA LEU A 140 13.11 6.36 10.24
C LEU A 140 13.50 7.08 8.94
N LEU A 141 14.18 8.22 9.06
CA LEU A 141 14.70 9.00 7.94
C LEU A 141 16.11 8.56 7.49
N GLY A 142 16.71 7.60 8.16
CA GLY A 142 18.07 7.16 7.90
C GLY A 142 18.27 6.66 6.46
N LEU A 143 17.31 5.92 5.93
CA LEU A 143 17.36 5.42 4.56
C LEU A 143 17.28 6.56 3.53
N THR A 144 16.41 7.55 3.76
CA THR A 144 16.32 8.73 2.88
C THR A 144 17.61 9.52 2.88
N LYS A 145 18.19 9.78 4.07
CA LYS A 145 19.50 10.45 4.20
C LYS A 145 20.61 9.66 3.52
N TRP A 146 20.58 8.34 3.63
CA TRP A 146 21.53 7.48 2.93
C TRP A 146 21.36 7.56 1.41
N ALA A 147 20.12 7.48 0.91
CA ALA A 147 19.80 7.52 -0.51
C ALA A 147 20.20 8.89 -1.14
N GLU A 148 20.02 9.97 -0.38
CA GLU A 148 20.49 11.32 -0.73
C GLU A 148 22.02 11.37 -0.86
N GLY A 149 22.74 10.90 0.17
CA GLY A 149 24.21 10.88 0.19
C GLY A 149 24.81 9.99 -0.90
N ALA A 150 24.20 8.86 -1.18
CA ALA A 150 24.62 7.92 -2.22
C ALA A 150 24.18 8.35 -3.64
N LYS A 151 23.43 9.44 -3.79
CA LYS A 151 22.89 9.94 -5.08
C LYS A 151 22.13 8.87 -5.88
N VAL A 152 21.44 7.97 -5.18
CA VAL A 152 20.72 6.85 -5.81
C VAL A 152 19.57 7.35 -6.66
N ASN A 153 18.95 8.46 -6.25
CA ASN A 153 17.93 9.14 -7.01
C ASN A 153 18.19 10.66 -7.01
N PRO A 154 18.49 11.28 -8.15
CA PRO A 154 18.79 12.71 -8.24
C PRO A 154 17.60 13.61 -7.87
N ASN A 155 16.40 13.06 -7.80
CA ASN A 155 15.20 13.79 -7.39
C ASN A 155 15.00 13.80 -5.86
N ILE A 156 15.87 13.12 -5.08
CA ILE A 156 15.86 13.12 -3.61
C ILE A 156 16.68 14.28 -3.17
N GLY A 157 16.79 15.22 -3.29
CA GLY A 157 17.87 16.04 -2.74
C GLY A 157 17.55 17.49 -2.62
N ASN A 158 16.59 17.96 -2.11
CA ASN A 158 16.39 19.35 -1.69
C ASN A 158 15.14 19.50 -0.80
N ILE A 159 14.67 18.38 -0.26
CA ILE A 159 13.41 18.35 0.47
C ILE A 159 13.71 18.05 1.91
N PRO A 160 13.31 18.90 2.85
CA PRO A 160 13.26 18.50 4.25
C PRO A 160 12.27 17.35 4.37
N THR A 161 12.77 16.14 4.53
CA THR A 161 11.93 15.00 4.88
C THR A 161 11.54 15.15 6.34
N THR A 162 10.25 15.35 6.60
CA THR A 162 9.73 15.50 7.96
C THR A 162 8.83 14.34 8.32
N LEU A 163 8.74 14.02 9.60
CA LEU A 163 7.85 12.97 10.10
C LEU A 163 6.37 13.38 10.15
N SER A 164 6.04 14.63 9.88
CA SER A 164 4.67 15.14 9.93
C SER A 164 3.71 14.35 9.04
N ARG A 165 4.19 13.90 7.89
CA ARG A 165 3.40 13.08 6.96
C ARG A 165 3.02 11.70 7.47
N TYR A 166 3.70 11.25 8.50
CA TYR A 166 3.45 9.94 9.09
C TYR A 166 2.67 10.03 10.40
N LYS A 167 2.20 11.22 10.79
CA LYS A 167 1.39 11.43 11.99
C LYS A 167 -0.09 11.12 11.76
N MET A 168 -0.82 10.97 12.85
CA MET A 168 -2.21 10.51 12.83
C MET A 168 -3.16 11.44 12.05
N ASP A 169 -2.94 12.74 12.10
CA ASP A 169 -3.76 13.72 11.36
C ASP A 169 -3.64 13.52 9.85
N ASN A 170 -2.41 13.43 9.34
CA ASN A 170 -2.19 13.12 7.92
C ASN A 170 -2.67 11.71 7.57
N TYR A 171 -2.50 10.74 8.45
CA TYR A 171 -3.03 9.39 8.25
C TYR A 171 -4.55 9.41 8.04
N LEU A 172 -5.31 10.10 8.89
CA LEU A 172 -6.76 10.20 8.74
C LEU A 172 -7.16 10.87 7.42
N LYS A 173 -6.43 11.90 7.02
CA LYS A 173 -6.62 12.58 5.74
C LYS A 173 -6.37 11.63 4.58
N GLU A 174 -5.21 11.00 4.51
CA GLU A 174 -4.78 10.17 3.39
C GLU A 174 -5.65 8.90 3.25
N ILE A 175 -5.93 8.22 4.36
CA ILE A 175 -6.67 6.96 4.36
C ILE A 175 -8.17 7.18 4.16
N PHE A 176 -8.77 8.15 4.81
CA PHE A 176 -10.23 8.27 4.82
C PHE A 176 -10.78 9.44 4.02
N MET A 177 -10.08 10.59 3.95
CA MET A 177 -10.57 11.74 3.18
C MET A 177 -10.19 11.62 1.70
N ASP A 178 -8.95 11.28 1.41
CA ASP A 178 -8.40 11.24 0.05
C ASP A 178 -8.60 9.90 -0.66
N SER A 179 -9.03 8.83 0.03
CA SER A 179 -9.21 7.52 -0.58
C SER A 179 -10.59 6.90 -0.35
N ASP A 180 -10.89 5.85 -1.10
CA ASP A 180 -12.11 5.07 -1.00
C ASP A 180 -12.05 3.98 0.08
N THR A 181 -11.03 3.98 0.93
CA THR A 181 -10.88 3.03 2.03
C THR A 181 -12.05 3.12 3.00
N THR A 182 -12.71 2.00 3.24
CA THR A 182 -13.87 1.90 4.14
C THR A 182 -13.43 1.59 5.56
N VAL A 183 -12.57 0.58 5.72
CA VAL A 183 -11.99 0.14 7.00
C VAL A 183 -10.49 0.02 6.84
N ALA A 184 -9.74 0.43 7.83
CA ALA A 184 -8.29 0.27 7.88
C ALA A 184 -7.86 -0.56 9.09
N LEU A 185 -6.90 -1.45 8.90
CA LEU A 185 -6.24 -2.19 9.96
C LEU A 185 -4.93 -1.50 10.30
N LEU A 186 -4.87 -0.91 11.49
CA LEU A 186 -3.68 -0.24 11.99
C LEU A 186 -2.65 -1.25 12.47
N SER A 187 -1.49 -1.20 11.86
CA SER A 187 -0.37 -2.10 12.14
C SER A 187 0.79 -1.34 12.79
N GLY A 188 1.47 -2.00 13.71
CA GLY A 188 2.75 -1.57 14.25
C GLY A 188 3.87 -2.47 13.75
N ALA A 189 5.11 -2.11 14.05
CA ALA A 189 6.29 -2.90 13.78
C ALA A 189 7.08 -3.11 15.08
N PRO A 190 7.46 -4.34 15.43
CA PRO A 190 8.36 -4.60 16.53
C PRO A 190 9.80 -4.28 16.12
N PHE A 191 10.57 -3.75 17.06
CA PHE A 191 12.01 -3.57 16.96
C PHE A 191 12.64 -4.11 18.21
N ASP A 192 13.92 -4.45 18.17
CA ASP A 192 14.67 -4.94 19.34
C ASP A 192 14.73 -3.88 20.44
N ASP A 193 14.80 -2.60 20.08
CA ASP A 193 14.64 -1.48 20.99
C ASP A 193 13.18 -0.96 20.95
N PRO A 194 12.42 -1.04 22.06
CA PRO A 194 11.04 -0.52 22.11
C PRO A 194 10.91 0.98 21.80
N ASN A 195 11.98 1.77 21.92
CA ASN A 195 11.96 3.18 21.54
C ASN A 195 11.76 3.39 20.04
N TRP A 196 12.06 2.38 19.25
CA TRP A 196 11.88 2.39 17.80
C TRP A 196 10.50 1.93 17.36
N TRP A 197 9.69 1.40 18.26
CA TRP A 197 8.34 1.03 17.90
C TRP A 197 7.55 2.22 17.39
N LEU A 198 7.00 2.11 16.22
CA LEU A 198 6.18 3.16 15.60
C LEU A 198 4.98 3.52 16.48
N LEU A 199 4.33 2.50 17.03
CA LEU A 199 3.22 2.59 17.99
C LEU A 199 3.33 1.44 19.00
N SER A 200 2.98 1.72 20.25
CA SER A 200 2.75 0.67 21.25
C SER A 200 1.38 -0.01 21.03
N ASN A 201 1.18 -1.18 21.62
CA ASN A 201 -0.11 -1.87 21.59
C ASN A 201 -1.25 -1.00 22.16
N ASP A 202 -0.97 -0.24 23.21
CA ASP A 202 -1.93 0.72 23.79
C ASP A 202 -2.25 1.85 22.82
N ALA A 203 -1.26 2.43 22.16
CA ALA A 203 -1.46 3.49 21.19
C ALA A 203 -2.31 3.02 20.01
N ILE A 204 -2.06 1.81 19.49
CA ILE A 204 -2.85 1.20 18.42
C ILE A 204 -4.32 1.08 18.84
N GLN A 205 -4.60 0.47 20.01
CA GLN A 205 -5.98 0.25 20.42
C GLN A 205 -6.70 1.54 20.82
N ASN A 206 -5.98 2.51 21.41
CA ASN A 206 -6.53 3.83 21.74
C ASN A 206 -6.90 4.61 20.48
N ALA A 207 -6.05 4.59 19.46
CA ALA A 207 -6.34 5.21 18.17
C ALA A 207 -7.60 4.60 17.52
N CYS A 208 -7.68 3.27 17.46
CA CYS A 208 -8.83 2.56 16.91
C CYS A 208 -10.13 2.91 17.64
N ARG A 209 -10.10 2.87 18.99
CA ARG A 209 -11.27 3.24 19.80
C ARG A 209 -11.69 4.70 19.58
N SER A 210 -10.73 5.62 19.50
CA SER A 210 -10.98 7.04 19.30
C SER A 210 -11.58 7.33 17.92
N VAL A 211 -11.02 6.74 16.87
CA VAL A 211 -11.52 6.90 15.50
C VAL A 211 -12.92 6.31 15.35
N ASN A 212 -13.17 5.10 15.84
CA ASN A 212 -14.48 4.47 15.76
C ASN A 212 -15.54 5.22 16.59
N LYS A 213 -15.16 5.74 17.76
CA LYS A 213 -16.04 6.58 18.58
C LYS A 213 -16.38 7.89 17.86
N MET A 214 -15.40 8.53 17.25
CA MET A 214 -15.60 9.77 16.47
C MET A 214 -16.48 9.48 15.23
N ALA A 215 -16.19 8.40 14.53
CA ALA A 215 -16.94 8.01 13.34
C ALA A 215 -18.40 7.65 13.66
N GLY A 216 -18.66 7.01 14.80
CA GLY A 216 -19.96 6.38 15.12
C GLY A 216 -20.14 5.01 14.46
N SER A 217 -19.14 4.52 13.75
CA SER A 217 -19.13 3.25 13.03
C SER A 217 -17.75 2.59 13.09
N VAL A 218 -17.63 1.34 12.58
CA VAL A 218 -16.34 0.64 12.49
C VAL A 218 -15.57 1.13 11.27
N ARG A 219 -14.53 1.92 11.52
CA ARG A 219 -13.63 2.45 10.49
C ARG A 219 -12.20 1.96 10.67
N MET A 220 -11.81 1.59 11.88
CA MET A 220 -10.43 1.25 12.21
C MET A 220 -10.36 0.06 13.16
N LEU A 221 -9.52 -0.89 12.84
CA LEU A 221 -9.19 -2.05 13.66
C LEU A 221 -7.68 -2.02 13.97
N GLY A 222 -7.23 -2.77 14.97
CA GLY A 222 -5.84 -2.76 15.38
C GLY A 222 -5.30 -4.14 15.73
N HIS A 223 -4.04 -4.36 15.41
CA HIS A 223 -3.26 -5.49 15.91
C HIS A 223 -2.85 -5.30 17.35
N SER A 224 -2.42 -6.40 18.00
CA SER A 224 -1.38 -6.34 19.02
C SER A 224 -0.09 -6.93 18.48
N ILE A 225 1.00 -6.20 18.67
CA ILE A 225 2.34 -6.66 18.35
C ILE A 225 2.72 -7.72 19.38
N ILE A 226 3.25 -8.83 18.90
CA ILE A 226 3.91 -9.84 19.73
C ILE A 226 5.39 -9.91 19.42
N THR A 227 6.18 -10.17 20.43
CA THR A 227 7.65 -10.20 20.36
C THR A 227 8.18 -11.51 20.95
N PRO A 228 7.94 -12.66 20.27
CA PRO A 228 8.42 -13.94 20.75
C PRO A 228 9.91 -13.90 21.08
N LYS A 229 10.32 -14.62 22.16
CA LYS A 229 11.65 -14.60 22.78
C LYS A 229 12.00 -13.36 23.62
N TYR A 230 11.27 -12.25 23.54
CA TYR A 230 11.47 -11.18 24.53
C TYR A 230 11.11 -11.67 25.94
N PRO A 231 11.78 -11.11 26.97
CA PRO A 231 11.34 -11.39 28.34
C PRO A 231 9.86 -11.03 28.53
N ASN A 232 9.11 -11.93 29.16
CA ASN A 232 7.70 -11.72 29.54
C ASN A 232 6.74 -11.43 28.38
N TRP A 233 7.08 -11.77 27.13
CA TRP A 233 6.21 -11.50 25.99
C TRP A 233 4.82 -12.15 26.09
N MET A 234 4.72 -13.28 26.78
CA MET A 234 3.43 -13.96 27.01
C MET A 234 2.55 -13.23 28.03
N ASP A 235 3.12 -12.47 28.95
CA ASP A 235 2.36 -11.62 29.87
C ASP A 235 1.70 -10.47 29.11
N GLU A 236 2.41 -9.91 28.10
CA GLU A 236 1.83 -8.92 27.20
C GLU A 236 0.72 -9.52 26.30
N VAL A 237 0.84 -10.78 25.90
CA VAL A 237 -0.24 -11.50 25.21
C VAL A 237 -1.47 -11.62 26.11
N ASP A 238 -1.30 -11.97 27.39
CA ASP A 238 -2.40 -12.06 28.37
C ASP A 238 -3.07 -10.70 28.59
N ARG A 239 -2.25 -9.65 28.74
CA ARG A 239 -2.75 -8.28 28.86
C ARG A 239 -3.51 -7.85 27.58
N ALA A 240 -2.97 -8.16 26.41
CA ALA A 240 -3.63 -7.85 25.14
C ALA A 240 -5.01 -8.52 25.05
N ILE A 241 -5.12 -9.78 25.44
CA ILE A 241 -6.39 -10.53 25.43
C ILE A 241 -7.41 -9.91 26.41
N THR A 242 -6.98 -9.56 27.62
CA THR A 242 -7.89 -9.11 28.69
C THR A 242 -8.28 -7.65 28.57
N GLU A 243 -7.33 -6.76 28.25
CA GLU A 243 -7.49 -5.31 28.30
C GLU A 243 -7.61 -4.66 26.94
N LEU A 244 -6.74 -5.03 25.99
CA LEU A 244 -6.64 -4.34 24.69
C LEU A 244 -7.64 -4.88 23.68
N LYS A 245 -7.88 -6.18 23.65
CA LYS A 245 -8.84 -6.89 22.79
C LYS A 245 -8.58 -6.60 21.29
N PRO A 246 -7.37 -6.88 20.77
CA PRO A 246 -7.05 -6.68 19.37
C PRO A 246 -7.87 -7.63 18.48
N VAL A 247 -7.96 -7.33 17.19
CA VAL A 247 -8.62 -8.22 16.23
C VAL A 247 -7.67 -9.30 15.69
N SER A 248 -6.37 -9.08 15.84
CA SER A 248 -5.31 -9.96 15.32
C SER A 248 -3.96 -9.63 15.96
N TRP A 249 -2.97 -10.44 15.63
CA TRP A 249 -1.59 -10.32 16.10
C TRP A 249 -0.67 -9.89 14.97
N LYS A 250 0.38 -9.15 15.28
CA LYS A 250 1.39 -8.70 14.30
C LYS A 250 2.78 -9.01 14.82
N SER A 251 3.67 -9.53 13.93
CA SER A 251 5.08 -9.66 14.24
C SER A 251 5.96 -9.78 13.00
N TYR A 252 7.27 -9.75 13.25
CA TYR A 252 8.34 -10.00 12.29
C TYR A 252 9.13 -11.23 12.73
N THR A 253 9.21 -12.25 11.91
CA THR A 253 9.97 -13.47 12.22
C THR A 253 11.48 -13.26 12.21
N ILE A 254 11.96 -12.24 11.48
CA ILE A 254 13.38 -11.81 11.54
C ILE A 254 13.73 -11.08 12.83
N GLY A 255 12.73 -10.72 13.66
CA GLY A 255 12.88 -9.87 14.85
C GLY A 255 12.94 -8.40 14.48
N ASP A 256 14.12 -7.81 14.38
CA ASP A 256 14.32 -6.41 14.00
C ASP A 256 14.38 -6.24 12.47
N PRO A 257 13.61 -5.33 11.86
CA PRO A 257 13.64 -5.10 10.42
C PRO A 257 14.90 -4.36 9.92
N PHE A 258 15.72 -3.80 10.79
CA PHE A 258 16.91 -3.04 10.41
C PHE A 258 18.23 -3.82 10.51
N GLY A 259 18.23 -5.03 11.08
CA GLY A 259 19.43 -5.83 11.17
C GLY A 259 19.24 -7.15 11.91
N PRO A 260 20.32 -7.93 12.08
CA PRO A 260 20.26 -9.21 12.77
C PRO A 260 19.76 -9.06 14.21
N SER A 261 18.71 -9.82 14.54
CA SER A 261 18.09 -9.80 15.86
C SER A 261 18.32 -11.12 16.60
N LYS A 262 18.60 -11.02 17.91
CA LYS A 262 18.63 -12.19 18.81
C LYS A 262 17.22 -12.75 19.08
N TYR A 263 16.20 -12.03 18.72
CA TYR A 263 14.81 -12.39 18.90
C TYR A 263 14.15 -12.95 17.62
N ALA A 264 14.92 -13.26 16.61
CA ALA A 264 14.41 -13.94 15.43
C ALA A 264 13.82 -15.32 15.80
N TRP A 265 12.68 -15.66 15.19
CA TRP A 265 11.88 -16.84 15.55
C TRP A 265 11.21 -17.45 14.32
N ARG A 266 10.51 -18.57 14.52
CA ARG A 266 9.82 -19.30 13.45
C ARG A 266 8.36 -19.56 13.83
N LEU A 267 7.48 -19.52 12.85
CA LEU A 267 6.06 -19.86 13.04
C LEU A 267 5.84 -21.31 13.48
N ASP A 268 6.70 -22.22 13.03
CA ASP A 268 6.63 -23.66 13.35
C ASP A 268 7.44 -24.07 14.57
N ASP A 269 7.88 -23.13 15.40
CA ASP A 269 8.54 -23.43 16.68
C ASP A 269 7.53 -23.94 17.71
N GLU A 270 7.52 -25.26 17.92
CA GLU A 270 6.54 -25.93 18.77
C GLU A 270 6.61 -25.51 20.24
N LYS A 271 7.81 -25.22 20.74
CA LYS A 271 8.00 -24.82 22.14
C LYS A 271 7.63 -23.36 22.38
N LEU A 272 7.92 -22.50 21.42
CA LEU A 272 7.73 -21.07 21.54
C LEU A 272 6.32 -20.63 21.13
N MET A 273 5.85 -21.10 19.98
CA MET A 273 4.64 -20.56 19.35
C MET A 273 3.38 -21.38 19.57
N TYR A 274 3.47 -22.70 19.77
CA TYR A 274 2.27 -23.52 19.93
C TYR A 274 1.47 -23.18 21.19
N PRO A 275 2.10 -22.89 22.36
CA PRO A 275 1.37 -22.37 23.51
C PRO A 275 0.68 -21.02 23.26
N PHE A 276 1.27 -20.16 22.43
CA PHE A 276 0.65 -18.91 22.01
C PHE A 276 -0.57 -19.16 21.11
N TYR A 277 -0.47 -20.05 20.10
CA TYR A 277 -1.60 -20.37 19.23
C TYR A 277 -2.79 -20.93 19.98
N GLU A 278 -2.54 -21.84 20.91
CA GLU A 278 -3.58 -22.37 21.80
C GLU A 278 -4.31 -21.25 22.58
N LYS A 279 -3.53 -20.34 23.17
CA LYS A 279 -4.05 -19.17 23.89
C LYS A 279 -4.84 -18.22 22.99
N ALA A 280 -4.31 -17.90 21.80
CA ALA A 280 -4.94 -17.02 20.82
C ALA A 280 -6.28 -17.58 20.32
N ILE A 281 -6.33 -18.88 20.01
CA ILE A 281 -7.56 -19.58 19.60
C ILE A 281 -8.59 -19.55 20.72
N LYS A 282 -8.18 -19.86 21.95
CA LYS A 282 -9.07 -19.83 23.13
C LYS A 282 -9.66 -18.45 23.37
N ALA A 283 -8.90 -17.40 23.09
CA ALA A 283 -9.35 -16.01 23.17
C ALA A 283 -10.22 -15.58 21.97
N GLY A 284 -10.33 -16.39 20.92
CA GLY A 284 -11.05 -16.04 19.69
C GLY A 284 -10.31 -15.07 18.78
N ILE A 285 -9.02 -14.80 19.03
CA ILE A 285 -8.14 -13.91 18.26
C ILE A 285 -7.19 -14.79 17.45
N ASN A 286 -7.73 -15.46 16.44
CA ASN A 286 -7.05 -16.55 15.73
C ASN A 286 -6.40 -16.13 14.39
N THR A 287 -6.13 -14.85 14.19
CA THR A 287 -5.42 -14.33 13.00
C THR A 287 -4.09 -13.74 13.42
N ILE A 288 -3.01 -14.15 12.75
CA ILE A 288 -1.68 -13.61 12.93
C ILE A 288 -1.16 -13.08 11.57
N CYS A 289 -0.70 -11.83 11.57
CA CYS A 289 -0.16 -11.13 10.41
C CYS A 289 1.36 -11.05 10.55
N ILE A 290 2.07 -11.62 9.60
CA ILE A 290 3.52 -11.80 9.68
C ILE A 290 4.21 -11.18 8.49
N HIS A 291 5.12 -10.26 8.80
CA HIS A 291 6.04 -9.73 7.79
C HIS A 291 6.98 -10.83 7.29
N LYS A 292 6.97 -11.05 6.00
CA LYS A 292 7.87 -11.95 5.26
C LYS A 292 8.31 -11.29 3.96
N GLY A 293 9.50 -11.59 3.48
CA GLY A 293 10.02 -10.95 2.27
C GLY A 293 10.58 -9.55 2.54
N LEU A 294 10.59 -8.70 1.52
CA LEU A 294 11.12 -7.32 1.51
C LEU A 294 12.49 -7.19 2.18
N MET A 295 13.41 -8.04 1.78
CA MET A 295 14.77 -8.03 2.33
C MET A 295 15.72 -7.23 1.41
N PRO A 296 16.76 -6.56 1.92
CA PRO A 296 17.74 -5.88 1.09
C PRO A 296 18.46 -6.85 0.14
N ARG A 297 19.14 -6.31 -0.88
CA ARG A 297 19.82 -7.12 -1.92
C ARG A 297 20.79 -8.14 -1.35
N ASP A 298 21.59 -7.72 -0.40
CA ASP A 298 22.61 -8.53 0.29
C ASP A 298 22.08 -9.12 1.62
N TYR A 299 20.81 -9.55 1.60
CA TYR A 299 20.09 -9.98 2.81
C TYR A 299 20.80 -11.10 3.57
N GLU A 300 21.47 -12.01 2.90
CA GLU A 300 22.24 -13.07 3.56
C GLU A 300 23.35 -12.49 4.45
N LYS A 301 23.93 -11.36 4.03
CA LYS A 301 24.95 -10.67 4.79
C LYS A 301 24.35 -9.69 5.80
N ALA A 302 23.38 -8.90 5.36
CA ALA A 302 22.74 -7.87 6.20
C ALA A 302 22.00 -8.48 7.39
N PHE A 303 21.44 -9.69 7.22
CA PHE A 303 20.70 -10.42 8.26
C PHE A 303 21.33 -11.79 8.51
N ALA A 304 22.65 -11.82 8.65
CA ALA A 304 23.41 -13.05 8.86
C ALA A 304 22.85 -13.86 10.04
N GLY A 305 22.49 -15.12 9.80
CA GLY A 305 21.92 -16.04 10.78
C GLY A 305 20.43 -15.84 11.08
N THR A 306 19.77 -14.85 10.49
CA THR A 306 18.32 -14.61 10.70
C THR A 306 17.51 -14.50 9.41
N TRP A 307 18.13 -14.26 8.27
CA TRP A 307 17.44 -14.02 7.00
C TRP A 307 16.50 -15.16 6.56
N GLU A 308 16.83 -16.41 6.90
CA GLU A 308 15.98 -17.57 6.58
C GLU A 308 14.58 -17.46 7.19
N ASN A 309 14.45 -16.73 8.31
CA ASN A 309 13.16 -16.49 8.96
C ASN A 309 12.26 -15.52 8.16
N ALA A 310 12.82 -14.78 7.21
CA ALA A 310 12.04 -13.95 6.28
C ALA A 310 11.41 -14.76 5.13
N THR A 311 11.84 -16.01 4.94
CA THR A 311 11.26 -16.94 3.96
C THR A 311 9.95 -17.55 4.46
N VAL A 312 9.27 -18.30 3.60
CA VAL A 312 8.00 -18.97 3.93
C VAL A 312 8.16 -20.43 4.38
N ASN A 313 9.39 -20.86 4.67
CA ASN A 313 9.69 -22.27 4.97
C ASN A 313 9.05 -22.79 6.27
N ASP A 314 8.61 -21.90 7.15
CA ASP A 314 7.95 -22.23 8.42
C ASP A 314 6.40 -22.14 8.35
N VAL A 315 5.86 -21.51 7.30
CA VAL A 315 4.42 -21.22 7.21
C VAL A 315 3.59 -22.48 7.01
N GLY A 316 4.02 -23.35 6.09
CA GLY A 316 3.23 -24.52 5.72
C GLY A 316 3.06 -25.53 6.85
N LYS A 317 4.12 -25.78 7.64
CA LYS A 317 4.03 -26.64 8.84
C LYS A 317 3.13 -26.02 9.90
N ALA A 318 3.35 -24.75 10.23
CA ALA A 318 2.53 -24.05 11.22
C ALA A 318 1.04 -24.05 10.84
N ALA A 319 0.72 -23.77 9.58
CA ALA A 319 -0.64 -23.78 9.08
C ALA A 319 -1.31 -25.15 9.12
N LYS A 320 -0.55 -26.22 8.85
CA LYS A 320 -1.04 -27.59 8.90
C LYS A 320 -1.30 -28.05 10.33
N ASP A 321 -0.40 -27.74 11.26
CA ASP A 321 -0.49 -28.13 12.66
C ASP A 321 -1.58 -27.33 13.41
N TRP A 322 -1.86 -26.10 12.95
CA TRP A 322 -2.84 -25.18 13.55
C TRP A 322 -3.91 -24.73 12.56
N PRO A 323 -4.80 -25.61 12.09
CA PRO A 323 -5.80 -25.27 11.07
C PRO A 323 -6.84 -24.25 11.53
N GLN A 324 -6.95 -23.99 12.85
CA GLN A 324 -7.82 -22.96 13.41
C GLN A 324 -7.20 -21.57 13.41
N MET A 325 -5.86 -21.46 13.28
CA MET A 325 -5.19 -20.16 13.10
C MET A 325 -5.23 -19.74 11.64
N ASN A 326 -5.32 -18.44 11.38
CA ASN A 326 -5.11 -17.85 10.07
C ASN A 326 -3.75 -17.16 10.03
N PHE A 327 -2.97 -17.47 9.02
CA PHE A 327 -1.63 -16.90 8.78
C PHE A 327 -1.70 -15.95 7.60
N VAL A 328 -1.69 -14.65 7.86
CA VAL A 328 -1.66 -13.60 6.84
C VAL A 328 -0.21 -13.19 6.62
N ILE A 329 0.31 -13.49 5.43
CA ILE A 329 1.70 -13.23 5.09
C ILE A 329 1.79 -11.90 4.37
N TYR A 330 2.30 -10.91 5.10
CA TYR A 330 2.45 -9.54 4.61
C TYR A 330 3.46 -9.49 3.47
N HIS A 331 3.18 -8.57 2.53
CA HIS A 331 3.97 -8.37 1.31
C HIS A 331 4.00 -9.60 0.40
N ALA A 332 3.06 -10.54 0.60
CA ALA A 332 3.02 -11.83 -0.10
C ALA A 332 4.40 -12.51 -0.17
N ALA A 333 5.22 -12.28 0.84
CA ALA A 333 6.60 -12.74 0.95
C ALA A 333 7.48 -12.41 -0.27
N LEU A 334 7.18 -11.35 -1.04
CA LEU A 334 8.01 -10.97 -2.17
C LEU A 334 9.41 -10.63 -1.68
N ARG A 335 10.41 -11.34 -2.17
CA ARG A 335 11.81 -10.98 -1.94
C ARG A 335 12.08 -9.64 -2.63
N PRO A 336 13.13 -8.87 -2.26
CA PRO A 336 13.40 -7.52 -2.75
C PRO A 336 13.70 -7.47 -4.25
N TRP A 337 12.69 -7.72 -5.05
CA TRP A 337 12.76 -7.71 -6.49
C TRP A 337 13.28 -6.38 -7.06
N LEU A 338 13.14 -5.29 -6.29
CA LEU A 338 13.53 -3.94 -6.68
C LEU A 338 14.99 -3.60 -6.41
N ALA A 339 15.71 -4.46 -5.71
CA ALA A 339 17.09 -4.17 -5.32
C ALA A 339 18.07 -4.16 -6.50
N ASP A 340 17.73 -4.82 -7.60
CA ASP A 340 18.63 -4.98 -8.74
C ASP A 340 18.13 -4.28 -10.02
N LYS A 341 17.30 -4.93 -10.74
CA LYS A 341 16.74 -4.44 -12.01
C LYS A 341 15.33 -5.02 -12.15
N PRO A 342 14.29 -4.19 -12.22
CA PRO A 342 12.92 -4.65 -12.37
C PRO A 342 12.73 -5.66 -13.52
N ASP A 343 13.43 -5.44 -14.64
CA ASP A 343 13.36 -6.31 -15.81
C ASP A 343 13.86 -7.73 -15.56
N MET A 344 14.75 -7.96 -14.58
CA MET A 344 15.31 -9.28 -14.30
C MET A 344 14.27 -10.22 -13.67
N GLU A 345 13.44 -9.72 -12.77
CA GLU A 345 12.42 -10.54 -12.10
C GLU A 345 11.32 -10.96 -13.10
N MET A 346 10.91 -10.04 -13.99
CA MET A 346 9.98 -10.39 -15.06
C MET A 346 10.58 -11.41 -16.03
N ALA A 347 11.85 -11.25 -16.41
CA ALA A 347 12.55 -12.21 -17.26
C ALA A 347 12.67 -13.61 -16.62
N GLN A 348 12.92 -13.66 -15.30
CA GLN A 348 12.95 -14.92 -14.56
C GLN A 348 11.57 -15.58 -14.53
N PHE A 349 10.52 -14.78 -14.22
CA PHE A 349 9.15 -15.29 -14.26
C PHE A 349 8.76 -15.78 -15.65
N GLU A 350 9.12 -15.07 -16.71
CA GLU A 350 8.85 -15.49 -18.08
C GLU A 350 9.59 -16.78 -18.46
N LYS A 351 10.75 -17.03 -17.88
CA LYS A 351 11.54 -18.23 -18.12
C LYS A 351 10.90 -19.47 -17.50
N ASP A 352 10.55 -19.43 -16.23
CA ASP A 352 10.17 -20.61 -15.45
C ASP A 352 8.90 -20.45 -14.59
N GLY A 353 8.23 -19.30 -14.62
CA GLY A 353 7.00 -19.02 -13.86
C GLY A 353 7.24 -18.85 -12.37
N TYR A 354 8.49 -18.60 -11.93
CA TYR A 354 8.85 -18.50 -10.54
C TYR A 354 9.12 -17.05 -10.12
N ILE A 355 8.49 -16.62 -9.03
CA ILE A 355 8.75 -15.38 -8.32
C ILE A 355 9.26 -15.76 -6.94
N GLN A 356 10.48 -15.34 -6.62
CA GLN A 356 11.19 -15.79 -5.43
C GLN A 356 10.39 -15.55 -4.15
N TRP A 357 10.24 -16.60 -3.36
CA TRP A 357 9.46 -16.74 -2.12
C TRP A 357 7.94 -16.57 -2.30
N SER A 358 7.47 -15.68 -3.17
CA SER A 358 6.02 -15.51 -3.43
C SER A 358 5.40 -16.74 -4.11
N THR A 359 6.13 -17.36 -5.05
CA THR A 359 5.68 -18.64 -5.63
C THR A 359 5.64 -19.76 -4.59
N ASP A 360 6.61 -19.76 -3.68
CA ASP A 360 6.65 -20.75 -2.60
C ASP A 360 5.46 -20.56 -1.67
N LEU A 361 5.14 -19.32 -1.30
CA LEU A 361 3.93 -18.98 -0.55
C LEU A 361 2.66 -19.43 -1.28
N ALA A 362 2.56 -19.08 -2.57
CA ALA A 362 1.37 -19.39 -3.37
C ALA A 362 1.09 -20.89 -3.50
N ARG A 363 2.12 -21.73 -3.39
CA ARG A 363 2.02 -23.19 -3.44
C ARG A 363 1.77 -23.86 -2.09
N ILE A 364 1.84 -23.13 -0.98
CA ILE A 364 1.61 -23.71 0.36
C ILE A 364 0.24 -24.40 0.48
N PRO A 365 -0.88 -23.79 0.05
CA PRO A 365 -2.19 -24.42 0.16
C PRO A 365 -2.25 -25.82 -0.50
N GLU A 366 -1.71 -25.95 -1.69
CA GLU A 366 -1.66 -27.24 -2.40
C GLU A 366 -0.67 -28.21 -1.75
N LYS A 367 0.56 -27.74 -1.50
CA LYS A 367 1.67 -28.57 -1.00
C LYS A 367 1.38 -29.17 0.39
N PHE A 368 0.71 -28.44 1.26
CA PHE A 368 0.43 -28.85 2.65
C PHE A 368 -1.03 -29.26 2.88
N GLY A 369 -1.91 -29.08 1.89
CA GLY A 369 -3.34 -29.37 2.02
C GLY A 369 -4.04 -28.43 3.01
N VAL A 370 -3.68 -27.15 3.03
CA VAL A 370 -4.17 -26.16 4.00
C VAL A 370 -4.97 -25.04 3.32
N ASN A 371 -5.83 -24.37 4.09
CA ASN A 371 -6.71 -23.29 3.59
C ASN A 371 -6.69 -22.02 4.44
N ASN A 372 -5.79 -21.94 5.40
CA ASN A 372 -5.66 -20.92 6.42
C ASN A 372 -4.41 -20.02 6.25
N VAL A 373 -3.84 -20.00 5.03
CA VAL A 373 -2.73 -19.13 4.65
C VAL A 373 -3.21 -18.11 3.63
N TYR A 374 -2.88 -16.85 3.86
CA TYR A 374 -3.31 -15.70 3.05
C TYR A 374 -2.11 -14.88 2.63
N ALA A 375 -2.16 -14.31 1.41
CA ALA A 375 -1.17 -13.37 0.89
C ALA A 375 -1.73 -11.95 0.95
N GLU A 376 -1.01 -11.03 1.58
CA GLU A 376 -1.36 -9.63 1.69
C GLU A 376 -0.48 -8.80 0.74
N LEU A 377 -1.06 -7.74 0.12
CA LEU A 377 -0.46 -7.02 -1.01
C LEU A 377 0.25 -5.70 -0.64
N GLY A 378 0.30 -5.31 0.62
CA GLY A 378 0.93 -4.06 1.07
C GLY A 378 2.38 -3.92 0.60
N SER A 379 2.83 -2.73 0.33
CA SER A 379 4.11 -2.39 -0.30
C SER A 379 4.33 -2.98 -1.69
N VAL A 380 4.10 -4.29 -1.85
CA VAL A 380 4.46 -4.99 -3.10
C VAL A 380 3.58 -4.57 -4.26
N PHE A 381 2.30 -4.27 -4.02
CA PHE A 381 1.45 -3.71 -5.06
C PHE A 381 1.86 -2.28 -5.43
N ALA A 382 2.07 -1.41 -4.43
CA ALA A 382 2.50 -0.04 -4.64
C ALA A 382 3.79 0.06 -5.46
N SER A 383 4.78 -0.74 -5.10
CA SER A 383 6.09 -0.71 -5.77
C SER A 383 6.08 -1.32 -7.17
N THR A 384 5.29 -2.38 -7.40
CA THR A 384 5.27 -3.08 -8.69
C THR A 384 4.35 -2.44 -9.72
N ALA A 385 3.19 -1.94 -9.32
CA ALA A 385 2.16 -1.42 -10.24
C ALA A 385 2.65 -0.25 -11.11
N VAL A 386 3.54 0.60 -10.58
CA VAL A 386 4.06 1.78 -11.29
C VAL A 386 5.47 1.58 -11.85
N THR A 387 6.16 0.52 -11.47
CA THR A 387 7.54 0.25 -11.89
C THR A 387 7.58 -0.76 -13.04
N ASP A 388 6.88 -1.86 -12.88
CA ASP A 388 6.68 -2.88 -13.91
C ASP A 388 5.27 -3.49 -13.79
N PRO A 389 4.26 -2.84 -14.41
CA PRO A 389 2.88 -3.32 -14.34
C PRO A 389 2.67 -4.70 -14.94
N ARG A 390 3.56 -5.16 -15.84
CA ARG A 390 3.52 -6.52 -16.37
C ARG A 390 3.93 -7.54 -15.30
N PHE A 391 4.98 -7.23 -14.53
CA PHE A 391 5.36 -8.03 -13.37
C PHE A 391 4.26 -7.99 -12.29
N CYS A 392 3.70 -6.83 -11.99
CA CYS A 392 2.57 -6.70 -11.06
C CYS A 392 1.39 -7.60 -11.46
N SER A 393 1.04 -7.59 -12.75
CA SER A 393 -0.02 -8.45 -13.29
C SER A 393 0.29 -9.94 -13.13
N ALA A 394 1.54 -10.34 -13.40
CA ALA A 394 2.00 -11.71 -13.23
C ALA A 394 1.98 -12.12 -11.75
N PHE A 395 2.47 -11.26 -10.88
CA PHE A 395 2.52 -11.48 -9.43
C PHE A 395 1.12 -11.67 -8.83
N VAL A 396 0.21 -10.72 -9.04
CA VAL A 396 -1.17 -10.82 -8.55
C VAL A 396 -1.90 -12.00 -9.19
N GLY A 397 -1.69 -12.21 -10.50
CA GLY A 397 -2.24 -13.32 -11.25
C GLY A 397 -1.81 -14.68 -10.70
N GLN A 398 -0.54 -14.82 -10.31
CA GLN A 398 0.00 -16.04 -9.70
C GLN A 398 -0.66 -16.33 -8.35
N LEU A 399 -0.76 -15.34 -7.46
CA LEU A 399 -1.41 -15.51 -6.16
C LEU A 399 -2.87 -15.95 -6.34
N VAL A 400 -3.63 -15.26 -7.21
CA VAL A 400 -5.04 -15.60 -7.47
C VAL A 400 -5.22 -16.98 -8.07
N ASN A 401 -4.32 -17.42 -8.96
CA ASN A 401 -4.46 -18.72 -9.65
C ASN A 401 -3.91 -19.91 -8.86
N LEU A 402 -2.90 -19.71 -8.01
CA LEU A 402 -2.31 -20.80 -7.22
C LEU A 402 -2.94 -20.91 -5.82
N MET A 403 -3.20 -19.79 -5.14
CA MET A 403 -3.83 -19.83 -3.81
C MET A 403 -5.36 -19.80 -3.87
N GLY A 404 -5.90 -19.25 -4.97
CA GLY A 404 -7.30 -18.92 -5.12
C GLY A 404 -7.63 -17.50 -4.64
N PRO A 405 -8.65 -16.85 -5.25
CA PRO A 405 -9.00 -15.46 -4.95
C PRO A 405 -9.52 -15.23 -3.52
N ASP A 406 -9.88 -16.28 -2.81
CA ASP A 406 -10.34 -16.22 -1.41
C ASP A 406 -9.20 -16.07 -0.40
N ARG A 407 -7.94 -16.15 -0.83
CA ARG A 407 -6.75 -16.11 0.02
C ARG A 407 -5.80 -14.96 -0.30
N VAL A 408 -6.23 -14.00 -1.10
CA VAL A 408 -5.48 -12.76 -1.36
C VAL A 408 -6.24 -11.62 -0.70
N VAL A 409 -5.56 -10.84 0.14
CA VAL A 409 -6.13 -9.71 0.87
C VAL A 409 -5.46 -8.41 0.47
N TRP A 410 -6.23 -7.33 0.48
CA TRP A 410 -5.79 -6.01 0.12
C TRP A 410 -5.10 -5.34 1.29
N GLY A 411 -3.91 -4.84 1.09
CA GLY A 411 -3.21 -3.92 1.96
C GLY A 411 -2.45 -2.91 1.12
N THR A 412 -2.24 -1.72 1.62
CA THR A 412 -1.53 -0.66 0.91
C THR A 412 -0.19 -0.31 1.52
N ASP A 413 -0.03 -0.60 2.81
CA ASP A 413 1.12 -0.16 3.59
C ASP A 413 1.23 1.37 3.66
N SER A 414 0.09 2.07 3.51
CA SER A 414 0.02 3.52 3.68
C SER A 414 0.09 3.87 5.19
N VAL A 415 0.66 5.02 5.55
CA VAL A 415 0.95 6.23 4.75
C VAL A 415 2.33 6.27 4.06
N TRP A 416 3.10 5.20 4.07
CA TRP A 416 4.42 5.19 3.42
C TRP A 416 4.35 5.57 1.92
N TYR A 417 3.23 5.26 1.28
CA TYR A 417 2.97 5.49 -0.15
C TYR A 417 1.97 6.62 -0.40
N GLY A 418 1.76 7.51 0.58
CA GLY A 418 0.73 8.54 0.51
C GLY A 418 -0.69 7.97 0.55
N SER A 419 -1.65 8.70 -0.03
CA SER A 419 -3.03 8.21 -0.11
C SER A 419 -3.13 6.92 -0.91
N PRO A 420 -3.86 5.90 -0.42
CA PRO A 420 -4.06 4.65 -1.13
C PRO A 420 -4.91 4.77 -2.40
N GLN A 421 -5.48 5.93 -2.72
CA GLN A 421 -6.42 6.05 -3.85
C GLN A 421 -5.82 5.63 -5.19
N TRP A 422 -4.59 5.99 -5.48
CA TRP A 422 -3.95 5.60 -6.74
C TRP A 422 -3.73 4.08 -6.84
N GLN A 423 -3.41 3.43 -5.72
CA GLN A 423 -3.28 1.96 -5.65
C GLN A 423 -4.65 1.29 -5.87
N ILE A 424 -5.70 1.83 -5.24
CA ILE A 424 -7.08 1.37 -5.44
C ILE A 424 -7.48 1.48 -6.92
N GLU A 425 -7.21 2.62 -7.56
CA GLU A 425 -7.50 2.81 -8.99
C GLU A 425 -6.66 1.88 -9.87
N ALA A 426 -5.40 1.66 -9.55
CA ALA A 426 -4.55 0.70 -10.24
C ALA A 426 -5.12 -0.72 -10.15
N MET A 427 -5.50 -1.20 -8.96
CA MET A 427 -6.08 -2.53 -8.78
C MET A 427 -7.45 -2.66 -9.46
N ARG A 428 -8.30 -1.62 -9.43
CA ARG A 428 -9.57 -1.60 -10.16
C ARG A 428 -9.40 -1.84 -11.65
N ARG A 429 -8.27 -1.38 -12.20
CA ARG A 429 -7.96 -1.40 -13.64
C ARG A 429 -7.05 -2.56 -14.05
N LEU A 430 -6.26 -3.10 -13.13
CA LEU A 430 -5.26 -4.14 -13.43
C LEU A 430 -5.89 -5.36 -14.09
N GLU A 431 -5.28 -5.82 -15.18
CA GLU A 431 -5.64 -7.05 -15.89
C GLU A 431 -4.42 -7.98 -15.98
N ILE A 432 -4.67 -9.27 -16.10
CA ILE A 432 -3.61 -10.25 -16.41
C ILE A 432 -3.57 -10.40 -17.93
N PRO A 433 -2.43 -10.13 -18.59
CA PRO A 433 -2.30 -10.31 -20.03
C PRO A 433 -2.61 -11.74 -20.48
N ASP A 434 -3.32 -11.91 -21.61
CA ASP A 434 -3.75 -13.21 -22.12
C ASP A 434 -2.57 -14.12 -22.47
N ASP A 435 -1.42 -13.57 -22.88
CA ASP A 435 -0.20 -14.33 -23.13
C ASP A 435 0.37 -14.95 -21.84
N ILE A 436 0.36 -14.23 -20.72
CA ILE A 436 0.73 -14.74 -19.41
C ILE A 436 -0.26 -15.83 -18.98
N MET A 437 -1.57 -15.56 -19.07
CA MET A 437 -2.61 -16.53 -18.73
C MET A 437 -2.41 -17.84 -19.49
N LYS A 438 -2.21 -17.74 -20.80
CA LYS A 438 -2.00 -18.91 -21.67
C LYS A 438 -0.71 -19.66 -21.34
N LYS A 439 0.39 -18.93 -21.16
CA LYS A 439 1.71 -19.53 -20.88
C LYS A 439 1.72 -20.28 -19.55
N GLN A 440 1.08 -19.72 -18.53
CA GLN A 440 1.02 -20.30 -17.19
C GLN A 440 -0.14 -21.31 -17.01
N GLY A 441 -1.02 -21.45 -18.00
CA GLY A 441 -2.21 -22.30 -17.88
C GLY A 441 -3.23 -21.79 -16.87
N TRP A 442 -3.18 -20.50 -16.55
CA TRP A 442 -4.09 -19.87 -15.58
C TRP A 442 -5.49 -19.69 -16.15
N LYS A 443 -6.49 -19.78 -15.28
CA LYS A 443 -7.91 -19.72 -15.67
C LYS A 443 -8.67 -18.56 -15.02
N ILE A 444 -8.17 -18.04 -13.89
CA ILE A 444 -8.86 -17.00 -13.12
C ILE A 444 -8.34 -15.65 -13.56
N LYS A 445 -9.19 -14.86 -14.25
CA LYS A 445 -8.94 -13.46 -14.58
C LYS A 445 -9.28 -12.57 -13.40
N LEU A 446 -8.64 -11.39 -13.29
CA LEU A 446 -9.02 -10.39 -12.28
C LEU A 446 -10.40 -9.81 -12.57
N GLY A 447 -10.71 -9.56 -13.83
CA GLY A 447 -12.00 -9.08 -14.28
C GLY A 447 -12.32 -7.64 -13.86
N ASP A 448 -13.60 -7.27 -13.92
CA ASP A 448 -14.07 -5.92 -13.59
C ASP A 448 -13.67 -5.48 -12.17
N GLY A 449 -13.42 -4.19 -11.98
CA GLY A 449 -13.01 -3.60 -10.70
C GLY A 449 -14.01 -3.80 -9.55
N ARG A 450 -15.29 -4.07 -9.86
CA ARG A 450 -16.32 -4.53 -8.91
C ARG A 450 -16.71 -5.99 -9.11
N GLY A 451 -15.95 -6.74 -9.89
CA GLY A 451 -16.14 -8.16 -10.08
C GLY A 451 -15.83 -8.97 -8.81
N THR A 452 -16.27 -10.22 -8.82
CA THR A 452 -16.15 -11.11 -7.65
C THR A 452 -14.71 -11.23 -7.14
N VAL A 453 -13.73 -11.39 -8.03
CA VAL A 453 -12.31 -11.55 -7.64
C VAL A 453 -11.80 -10.31 -6.95
N LYS A 454 -11.95 -9.14 -7.57
CA LYS A 454 -11.44 -7.87 -6.99
C LYS A 454 -12.20 -7.47 -5.73
N ASN A 455 -13.50 -7.68 -5.63
CA ASN A 455 -14.25 -7.42 -4.38
C ASN A 455 -13.80 -8.33 -3.23
N LYS A 456 -13.46 -9.59 -3.51
CA LYS A 456 -12.87 -10.49 -2.52
C LYS A 456 -11.54 -9.93 -2.02
N ILE A 457 -10.65 -9.58 -2.95
CA ILE A 457 -9.34 -9.02 -2.63
C ILE A 457 -9.49 -7.71 -1.86
N PHE A 458 -10.28 -6.77 -2.34
CA PHE A 458 -10.43 -5.44 -1.74
C PHE A 458 -10.97 -5.44 -0.32
N GLY A 459 -11.75 -6.45 0.09
CA GLY A 459 -12.23 -6.39 1.46
C GLY A 459 -13.10 -7.55 1.93
N LEU A 460 -13.73 -8.32 1.04
CA LEU A 460 -14.63 -9.39 1.51
C LEU A 460 -13.86 -10.53 2.20
N ASN A 461 -12.61 -10.80 1.77
CA ASN A 461 -11.75 -11.77 2.43
C ASN A 461 -11.35 -11.29 3.83
N SER A 462 -10.95 -10.03 3.96
CA SER A 462 -10.59 -9.42 5.25
C SER A 462 -11.80 -9.32 6.16
N ALA A 463 -12.99 -8.94 5.64
CA ALA A 463 -14.21 -8.96 6.42
C ALA A 463 -14.51 -10.34 7.01
N LYS A 464 -14.29 -11.41 6.23
CA LYS A 464 -14.42 -12.79 6.72
C LYS A 464 -13.37 -13.13 7.79
N LEU A 465 -12.10 -12.77 7.56
CA LEU A 465 -11.00 -13.01 8.51
C LEU A 465 -11.26 -12.36 9.87
N TYR A 466 -11.71 -11.11 9.85
CA TYR A 466 -11.94 -10.31 11.07
C TYR A 466 -13.39 -10.34 11.56
N LYS A 467 -14.22 -11.23 11.00
CA LYS A 467 -15.61 -11.47 11.41
C LYS A 467 -16.48 -10.21 11.36
N LEU A 468 -16.30 -9.41 10.30
CA LEU A 468 -17.05 -8.18 10.07
C LEU A 468 -18.25 -8.40 9.13
N ASP A 469 -19.33 -7.69 9.38
CA ASP A 469 -20.43 -7.56 8.44
C ASP A 469 -20.14 -6.42 7.44
N ALA A 470 -19.54 -6.77 6.30
CA ALA A 470 -19.18 -5.82 5.26
C ALA A 470 -20.39 -5.06 4.70
N GLN A 471 -21.57 -5.70 4.64
CA GLN A 471 -22.79 -5.06 4.13
C GLN A 471 -23.30 -3.99 5.11
N LYS A 472 -23.33 -4.34 6.40
CA LYS A 472 -23.70 -3.41 7.45
C LYS A 472 -22.75 -2.20 7.49
N ILE A 473 -21.44 -2.44 7.50
CA ILE A 473 -20.45 -1.36 7.53
C ILE A 473 -20.57 -0.47 6.29
N ALA A 474 -20.72 -1.05 5.09
CA ALA A 474 -20.89 -0.28 3.87
C ALA A 474 -22.21 0.55 3.88
N ALA A 475 -23.25 0.08 4.56
CA ALA A 475 -24.48 0.83 4.75
C ALA A 475 -24.29 1.98 5.77
N ASP A 476 -23.66 1.72 6.90
CA ASP A 476 -23.39 2.72 7.95
C ASP A 476 -22.56 3.88 7.38
N VAL A 477 -21.50 3.59 6.61
CA VAL A 477 -20.62 4.60 5.98
C VAL A 477 -21.33 5.46 4.90
N LYS A 478 -22.42 4.97 4.31
CA LYS A 478 -23.21 5.77 3.34
C LYS A 478 -24.13 6.79 4.01
N SER A 479 -24.41 6.63 5.28
CA SER A 479 -25.34 7.49 6.02
C SER A 479 -24.56 8.52 6.81
N PHE A 480 -24.68 9.80 6.43
CA PHE A 480 -24.07 10.93 7.15
C PHE A 480 -24.57 11.06 8.60
N ASP A 481 -25.73 10.48 8.90
CA ASP A 481 -26.29 10.46 10.25
C ASP A 481 -25.63 9.41 11.15
N HIS A 482 -24.97 8.43 10.55
CA HIS A 482 -24.36 7.30 11.24
C HIS A 482 -22.83 7.25 11.15
N ASP A 483 -22.22 8.05 10.26
CA ASP A 483 -20.77 8.06 10.09
C ASP A 483 -20.20 9.48 9.92
N MET A 484 -19.56 9.98 10.95
CA MET A 484 -18.99 11.32 10.96
C MET A 484 -17.82 11.45 9.97
N ILE A 485 -17.03 10.41 9.76
CA ILE A 485 -15.92 10.42 8.79
C ILE A 485 -16.47 10.58 7.36
N ALA A 486 -17.57 9.91 7.03
CA ALA A 486 -18.22 10.08 5.74
C ALA A 486 -18.73 11.51 5.54
N LYS A 487 -19.27 12.13 6.59
CA LYS A 487 -19.68 13.54 6.58
C LYS A 487 -18.50 14.46 6.37
N MET A 488 -17.45 14.32 7.17
CA MET A 488 -16.20 15.09 7.04
C MET A 488 -15.59 14.96 5.64
N LYS A 489 -15.57 13.76 5.08
CA LYS A 489 -15.09 13.52 3.71
C LYS A 489 -15.93 14.27 2.67
N ALA A 490 -17.24 14.26 2.81
CA ALA A 490 -18.12 14.97 1.88
C ALA A 490 -17.88 16.49 1.94
N GLU A 491 -17.75 17.06 3.13
CA GLU A 491 -17.44 18.48 3.34
C GLU A 491 -16.04 18.84 2.81
N TYR A 492 -15.03 18.03 3.11
CA TYR A 492 -13.67 18.17 2.61
C TYR A 492 -13.61 18.19 1.07
N LEU A 493 -14.28 17.26 0.42
CA LEU A 493 -14.34 17.19 -1.04
C LEU A 493 -15.12 18.37 -1.65
N ALA A 494 -16.16 18.87 -0.97
CA ALA A 494 -16.93 20.03 -1.40
C ALA A 494 -16.11 21.33 -1.35
N MET A 495 -15.15 21.43 -0.41
CA MET A 495 -14.21 22.54 -0.31
C MET A 495 -13.04 22.47 -1.32
N GLY A 496 -13.05 21.48 -2.19
CA GLY A 496 -12.03 21.27 -3.20
C GLY A 496 -11.07 20.11 -2.92
N GLY A 497 -10.91 19.72 -1.68
CA GLY A 497 -10.07 18.63 -1.20
C GLY A 497 -8.64 18.67 -1.75
N GLU A 498 -7.67 18.45 -0.93
CA GLU A 498 -6.31 18.22 -1.42
C GLU A 498 -6.17 16.76 -1.87
N ARG A 499 -6.30 16.50 -3.13
CA ARG A 499 -5.97 15.19 -3.68
C ARG A 499 -4.46 15.11 -3.86
N SER A 500 -3.75 14.96 -2.76
CA SER A 500 -2.31 14.89 -2.81
C SER A 500 -1.86 13.44 -2.93
N ASN A 501 -1.52 13.03 -4.12
CA ASN A 501 -0.54 11.98 -4.32
C ASN A 501 0.86 12.58 -4.50
N ALA A 502 1.09 13.74 -3.89
CA ALA A 502 2.30 14.51 -4.05
C ALA A 502 3.48 13.89 -3.30
N ALA A 503 3.22 13.10 -2.26
CA ALA A 503 4.25 12.40 -1.51
C ALA A 503 4.04 10.90 -1.57
N TYR A 504 5.04 10.23 -2.08
CA TYR A 504 5.09 8.80 -2.22
C TYR A 504 6.23 8.26 -1.39
N GLY A 505 5.91 7.81 -0.17
CA GLY A 505 6.91 7.24 0.73
C GLY A 505 7.91 8.29 1.25
N TYR A 506 9.12 7.85 1.51
CA TYR A 506 10.23 8.71 1.99
C TYR A 506 10.80 9.63 0.92
N ILE A 507 10.46 9.43 -0.34
CA ILE A 507 11.03 10.12 -1.46
C ILE A 507 9.94 10.88 -2.16
N ALA A 508 9.93 12.17 -1.96
CA ALA A 508 9.16 13.04 -2.80
C ALA A 508 9.94 13.37 -4.06
N LYS A 509 9.22 13.54 -5.12
CA LYS A 509 9.77 13.93 -6.39
C LYS A 509 10.18 15.41 -6.41
N ASP A 510 9.52 16.24 -5.59
CA ASP A 510 9.69 17.69 -5.57
C ASP A 510 9.53 18.27 -4.17
N GLY A 511 10.48 19.12 -3.74
CA GLY A 511 10.58 19.71 -2.42
C GLY A 511 9.51 20.69 -2.03
N ARG A 512 8.89 21.29 -3.00
CA ARG A 512 7.92 22.36 -2.75
C ARG A 512 6.57 21.85 -2.26
N GLU A 513 6.31 20.57 -2.42
CA GLU A 513 5.04 19.96 -2.00
C GLU A 513 4.98 19.65 -0.50
N PHE A 514 6.13 19.65 0.17
CA PHE A 514 6.21 19.40 1.62
C PHE A 514 6.03 20.65 2.49
N GLU A 515 6.20 21.83 1.92
CA GLU A 515 6.09 23.10 2.65
C GLU A 515 4.63 23.61 2.82
N GLN A 516 3.66 22.96 2.17
CA GLN A 516 2.26 23.40 2.11
C GLN A 516 1.28 22.46 2.80
N GLY A 517 1.76 21.54 3.63
CA GLY A 517 0.92 20.59 4.39
C GLY A 517 0.67 21.02 5.81
#